data_083cd0fdc826451e82fd0237f4386bd1
#
_entry.id   083cd0fdc826451e82fd0237f4386bd1
#
_cell.length_a   1.000
_cell.length_b   1.000
_cell.length_c   1.000
_cell.angle_alpha   90.00
_cell.angle_beta   90.00
_cell.angle_gamma   90.00
#
_symmetry.space_group_name_H-M   'P 1'
#
loop_
_entity.id
_entity.type
_entity.pdbx_description
1 polymer ?
#
loop_
_entity_poly.entity_id
_entity_poly.type
_entity_poly.pdbx_seq_one_letter_code
_entity_poly.pdbx_strand_id
1 'polypeptide(L)'
;LIGADIEFEREGPHIDYSSKAYIPDFSFNSIDLAVEIKLCKTEEKTFIQQINDDILAYKTKFNNLLFIIYDLGVIRDVDTFKQSFEETENVIVHVIKH
;
A
#
# COMPACT_ATOMS: atom_id res chain seq x y z
N LEU A 1 -3.28 23.06 -14.01
CA LEU A 1 -2.67 21.75 -13.97
C LEU A 1 -3.68 20.71 -13.50
N ILE A 2 -3.80 19.63 -14.24
CA ILE A 2 -4.81 18.61 -13.96
C ILE A 2 -4.67 18.05 -12.54
N GLY A 3 -3.45 17.80 -12.09
CA GLY A 3 -3.22 17.26 -10.76
C GLY A 3 -3.66 18.17 -9.62
N ALA A 4 -3.81 19.46 -9.88
CA ALA A 4 -4.24 20.41 -8.86
C ALA A 4 -5.72 20.28 -8.53
N ASP A 5 -6.49 19.63 -9.41
CA ASP A 5 -7.94 19.48 -9.24
C ASP A 5 -8.32 18.14 -8.58
N ILE A 6 -7.35 17.29 -8.31
CA ILE A 6 -7.60 15.98 -7.70
C ILE A 6 -7.61 16.15 -6.19
N GLU A 7 -8.77 15.91 -5.59
CA GLU A 7 -8.90 15.96 -4.15
C GLU A 7 -8.39 14.67 -3.52
N PHE A 8 -7.71 14.80 -2.39
CA PHE A 8 -7.23 13.65 -1.64
C PHE A 8 -7.27 13.94 -0.14
N GLU A 9 -7.31 12.89 0.64
CA GLU A 9 -7.26 12.96 2.10
C GLU A 9 -5.93 12.38 2.58
N ARG A 10 -5.32 13.06 3.54
CA ARG A 10 -4.08 12.58 4.17
C ARG A 10 -4.41 11.89 5.47
N GLU A 11 -3.74 10.75 5.72
CA GLU A 11 -3.87 9.99 6.97
C GLU A 11 -5.33 9.65 7.28
N GLY A 12 -6.03 9.13 6.31
CA GLY A 12 -7.42 8.74 6.49
C GLY A 12 -7.97 8.00 5.29
N PRO A 13 -9.15 7.41 5.42
CA PRO A 13 -9.92 7.27 6.65
C PRO A 13 -9.35 6.21 7.59
N HIS A 14 -9.79 6.23 8.84
CA HIS A 14 -9.45 5.17 9.80
C HIS A 14 -10.29 3.94 9.49
N ILE A 15 -9.65 2.81 9.29
CA ILE A 15 -10.30 1.55 8.95
C ILE A 15 -10.04 0.55 10.08
N ASP A 16 -11.10 0.13 10.77
CA ASP A 16 -10.99 -0.90 11.80
C ASP A 16 -11.11 -2.27 11.15
N TYR A 17 -10.10 -3.10 11.33
CA TYR A 17 -10.09 -4.44 10.78
C TYR A 17 -9.33 -5.37 11.72
N SER A 18 -9.98 -6.48 12.12
CA SER A 18 -9.36 -7.48 12.98
C SER A 18 -8.75 -6.90 14.27
N SER A 19 -9.51 -6.04 14.94
CA SER A 19 -9.13 -5.39 16.22
C SER A 19 -7.93 -4.45 16.11
N LYS A 20 -7.64 -3.97 14.91
CA LYS A 20 -6.54 -3.04 14.65
C LYS A 20 -7.04 -1.93 13.74
N ALA A 21 -6.54 -0.72 13.95
CA ALA A 21 -6.85 0.41 13.08
C ALA A 21 -5.79 0.51 11.98
N TYR A 22 -6.25 0.69 10.74
CA TYR A 22 -5.40 0.87 9.58
C TYR A 22 -5.72 2.23 8.97
N ILE A 23 -4.68 3.01 8.69
CA ILE A 23 -4.85 4.39 8.20
C ILE A 23 -3.94 4.55 6.99
N PRO A 24 -4.50 4.66 5.76
CA PRO A 24 -3.65 4.90 4.60
C PRO A 24 -3.02 6.29 4.65
N ASP A 25 -1.84 6.44 4.09
CA ASP A 25 -1.17 7.74 4.05
C ASP A 25 -1.95 8.74 3.23
N PHE A 26 -2.52 8.29 2.10
CA PHE A 26 -3.35 9.12 1.24
C PHE A 26 -4.52 8.33 0.72
N SER A 27 -5.64 9.00 0.49
CA SER A 27 -6.78 8.40 -0.19
C SER A 27 -7.37 9.38 -1.20
N PHE A 28 -7.82 8.84 -2.32
CA PHE A 28 -8.41 9.58 -3.42
C PHE A 28 -9.80 9.00 -3.67
N ASN A 29 -10.82 9.60 -3.08
CA ASN A 29 -12.17 9.06 -3.14
C ASN A 29 -12.74 9.02 -4.57
N SER A 30 -12.39 9.99 -5.40
CA SER A 30 -12.90 10.06 -6.78
C SER A 30 -12.48 8.87 -7.64
N ILE A 31 -11.37 8.22 -7.32
CA ILE A 31 -10.87 7.06 -8.05
C ILE A 31 -10.77 5.83 -7.16
N ASP A 32 -11.36 5.90 -5.97
CA ASP A 32 -11.43 4.78 -5.03
C ASP A 32 -10.07 4.15 -4.76
N LEU A 33 -9.08 5.01 -4.47
CA LEU A 33 -7.69 4.63 -4.31
C LEU A 33 -7.16 4.96 -2.93
N ALA A 34 -6.50 4.01 -2.29
CA ALA A 34 -5.68 4.24 -1.10
C ALA A 34 -4.21 4.07 -1.44
N VAL A 35 -3.38 4.95 -0.94
CA VAL A 35 -1.93 4.94 -1.15
C VAL A 35 -1.23 4.81 0.19
N GLU A 36 -0.32 3.85 0.28
CA GLU A 36 0.48 3.62 1.47
C GLU A 36 1.96 3.67 1.11
N ILE A 37 2.74 4.41 1.89
CA ILE A 37 4.18 4.54 1.69
C ILE A 37 4.85 3.78 2.84
N LYS A 38 5.75 2.85 2.49
CA LYS A 38 6.41 2.02 3.48
C LYS A 38 7.92 1.99 3.28
N LEU A 39 8.64 1.93 4.39
CA LEU A 39 10.07 1.77 4.40
C LEU A 39 10.39 0.31 4.73
N CYS A 40 11.05 -0.39 3.80
CA CYS A 40 11.44 -1.79 4.02
C CYS A 40 12.84 -1.85 4.61
N LYS A 41 12.91 -2.03 5.93
CA LYS A 41 14.15 -2.14 6.68
C LYS A 41 14.19 -3.38 7.56
N THR A 42 13.10 -4.15 7.61
CA THR A 42 13.01 -5.37 8.39
C THR A 42 13.11 -6.58 7.48
N GLU A 43 13.14 -7.78 8.06
CA GLU A 43 13.16 -9.02 7.30
C GLU A 43 12.04 -9.04 6.26
N GLU A 44 12.37 -9.48 5.05
CA GLU A 44 11.42 -9.48 3.92
C GLU A 44 10.13 -10.22 4.24
N LYS A 45 10.24 -11.40 4.88
CA LYS A 45 9.07 -12.21 5.23
C LYS A 45 8.11 -11.45 6.13
N THR A 46 8.63 -10.77 7.15
CA THR A 46 7.83 -9.98 8.08
C THR A 46 7.17 -8.81 7.35
N PHE A 47 7.90 -8.19 6.45
CA PHE A 47 7.40 -7.06 5.69
C PHE A 47 6.27 -7.47 4.74
N ILE A 48 6.42 -8.62 4.08
CA ILE A 48 5.36 -9.18 3.23
C ILE A 48 4.09 -9.41 4.04
N GLN A 49 4.23 -9.94 5.25
CA GLN A 49 3.09 -10.18 6.14
C GLN A 49 2.36 -8.87 6.46
N GLN A 50 3.12 -7.81 6.76
CA GLN A 50 2.54 -6.51 7.05
C GLN A 50 1.76 -5.95 5.87
N ILE A 51 2.29 -6.06 4.66
CA ILE A 51 1.60 -5.58 3.46
C ILE A 51 0.33 -6.39 3.21
N ASN A 52 0.39 -7.71 3.39
CA ASN A 52 -0.80 -8.56 3.21
C ASN A 52 -1.90 -8.17 4.20
N ASP A 53 -1.54 -7.86 5.43
CA ASP A 53 -2.52 -7.40 6.43
C ASP A 53 -3.15 -6.08 6.00
N ASP A 54 -2.34 -5.16 5.48
CA ASP A 54 -2.83 -3.88 4.99
C ASP A 54 -3.77 -4.06 3.81
N ILE A 55 -3.44 -4.96 2.88
CA ILE A 55 -4.29 -5.24 1.72
C ILE A 55 -5.67 -5.72 2.18
N LEU A 56 -5.71 -6.66 3.12
CA LEU A 56 -6.97 -7.19 3.64
C LEU A 56 -7.81 -6.07 4.26
N ALA A 57 -7.19 -5.22 5.05
CA ALA A 57 -7.89 -4.11 5.71
C ALA A 57 -8.36 -3.06 4.71
N TYR A 58 -7.48 -2.59 3.84
CA TYR A 58 -7.80 -1.50 2.91
C TYR A 58 -8.82 -1.93 1.85
N LYS A 59 -8.82 -3.20 1.44
CA LYS A 59 -9.79 -3.72 0.47
C LYS A 59 -11.23 -3.71 0.99
N THR A 60 -11.43 -3.58 2.29
CA THR A 60 -12.78 -3.45 2.84
C THR A 60 -13.38 -2.08 2.50
N LYS A 61 -12.57 -1.10 2.15
CA LYS A 61 -13.03 0.26 1.89
C LYS A 61 -12.67 0.78 0.50
N PHE A 62 -11.54 0.37 -0.06
CA PHE A 62 -11.05 0.86 -1.35
C PHE A 62 -10.92 -0.28 -2.34
N ASN A 63 -11.30 0.00 -3.59
CA ASN A 63 -11.16 -0.98 -4.66
C ASN A 63 -9.74 -1.01 -5.23
N ASN A 64 -9.04 0.12 -5.18
CA ASN A 64 -7.70 0.25 -5.74
C ASN A 64 -6.69 0.58 -4.63
N LEU A 65 -5.56 -0.13 -4.64
CA LEU A 65 -4.48 0.08 -3.68
C LEU A 65 -3.16 0.29 -4.39
N LEU A 66 -2.37 1.26 -3.91
CA LEU A 66 -1.02 1.50 -4.36
C LEU A 66 -0.09 1.53 -3.15
N PHE A 67 0.90 0.65 -3.16
CA PHE A 67 1.96 0.64 -2.15
C PHE A 67 3.24 1.15 -2.78
N ILE A 68 3.83 2.17 -2.18
CA ILE A 68 5.13 2.68 -2.58
C ILE A 68 6.12 2.25 -1.51
N ILE A 69 7.03 1.35 -1.90
CA ILE A 69 7.96 0.71 -0.98
C ILE A 69 9.36 1.30 -1.21
N TYR A 70 9.93 1.91 -0.18
CA TYR A 70 11.32 2.34 -0.23
C TYR A 70 12.17 1.23 0.41
N ASP A 71 12.95 0.52 -0.42
CA ASP A 71 13.73 -0.63 0.03
C ASP A 71 15.16 -0.23 0.40
N LEU A 72 15.57 -0.55 1.61
CA LEU A 72 16.91 -0.27 2.11
C LEU A 72 17.88 -1.45 1.87
N GLY A 73 17.60 -2.27 0.85
CA GLY A 73 18.48 -3.38 0.49
C GLY A 73 18.07 -4.72 1.05
N VAL A 74 16.81 -4.84 1.49
CA VAL A 74 16.26 -6.09 2.05
C VAL A 74 15.69 -7.00 0.96
N ILE A 75 15.01 -6.40 -0.02
CA ILE A 75 14.32 -7.17 -1.07
C ILE A 75 15.34 -7.66 -2.09
N ARG A 76 15.44 -8.99 -2.25
CA ARG A 76 16.40 -9.59 -3.17
C ARG A 76 15.93 -9.58 -4.61
N ASP A 77 14.68 -10.01 -4.84
CA ASP A 77 14.08 -10.11 -6.16
C ASP A 77 12.81 -9.28 -6.18
N VAL A 78 12.91 -8.09 -6.76
CA VAL A 78 11.80 -7.14 -6.79
C VAL A 78 10.61 -7.70 -7.56
N ASP A 79 10.83 -8.38 -8.67
CA ASP A 79 9.74 -8.92 -9.48
C ASP A 79 8.96 -9.98 -8.72
N THR A 80 9.66 -10.90 -8.06
CA THR A 80 9.03 -11.93 -7.24
C THR A 80 8.29 -11.30 -6.06
N PHE A 81 8.89 -10.32 -5.42
CA PHE A 81 8.27 -9.60 -4.32
C PHE A 81 6.96 -8.95 -4.76
N LYS A 82 6.96 -8.23 -5.87
CA LYS A 82 5.76 -7.57 -6.39
C LYS A 82 4.68 -8.57 -6.76
N GLN A 83 5.05 -9.69 -7.37
CA GLN A 83 4.10 -10.72 -7.76
C GLN A 83 3.32 -11.28 -6.57
N SER A 84 3.94 -11.30 -5.39
CA SER A 84 3.28 -11.77 -4.18
C SER A 84 2.01 -10.99 -3.86
N PHE A 85 1.90 -9.76 -4.33
CA PHE A 85 0.77 -8.88 -4.03
C PHE A 85 -0.07 -8.56 -5.26
N GLU A 86 0.56 -8.41 -6.42
CA GLU A 86 -0.14 -7.97 -7.63
C GLU A 86 -1.03 -9.05 -8.25
N GLU A 87 -1.01 -10.26 -7.69
CA GLU A 87 -1.99 -11.28 -8.03
C GLU A 87 -3.38 -10.90 -7.50
N THR A 88 -3.43 -10.08 -6.45
CA THR A 88 -4.69 -9.52 -5.97
C THR A 88 -5.10 -8.40 -6.93
N GLU A 89 -6.33 -8.48 -7.42
CA GLU A 89 -6.85 -7.51 -8.38
C GLU A 89 -6.78 -6.10 -7.83
N ASN A 90 -6.34 -5.16 -8.66
CA ASN A 90 -6.28 -3.74 -8.33
C ASN A 90 -5.33 -3.39 -7.18
N VAL A 91 -4.29 -4.18 -7.01
CA VAL A 91 -3.19 -3.88 -6.09
C VAL A 91 -1.92 -3.67 -6.89
N ILE A 92 -1.32 -2.50 -6.74
CA ILE A 92 -0.06 -2.15 -7.41
C ILE A 92 0.99 -1.89 -6.35
N VAL A 93 2.16 -2.48 -6.54
CA VAL A 93 3.31 -2.29 -5.66
C VAL A 93 4.46 -1.70 -6.46
N HIS A 94 4.92 -0.53 -6.06
CA HIS A 94 6.07 0.13 -6.69
C HIS A 94 7.23 0.12 -5.70
N VAL A 95 8.37 -0.43 -6.12
CA VAL A 95 9.55 -0.54 -5.26
C VAL A 95 10.63 0.43 -5.74
N ILE A 96 11.08 1.26 -4.81
CA ILE A 96 12.20 2.18 -5.04
C ILE A 96 13.40 1.61 -4.30
N LYS A 97 14.43 1.22 -5.03
CA LYS A 97 15.67 0.70 -4.43
C LYS A 97 16.57 1.83 -4.00
N HIS A 98 17.15 1.65 -2.85
CA HIS A 98 18.12 2.60 -2.32
C HIS A 98 19.44 2.57 -3.09
#